data_bf989d84235fe16e80796d897c74baeb
#
_entry.id   bf989d84235fe16e80796d897c74baeb
#
_cell.length_a   1.000
_cell.length_b   1.000
_cell.length_c   1.000
_cell.angle_alpha   90.00
_cell.angle_beta   90.00
_cell.angle_gamma   90.00
#
_symmetry.space_group_name_H-M   'P 1'
#
loop_
_entity.id
_entity.type
_entity.pdbx_description
1 polymer ?
#
loop_
_entity_poly.entity_id
_entity_poly.type
_entity_poly.pdbx_seq_one_letter_code
_entity_poly.pdbx_strand_id
1 'polypeptide(L)'
;MLAPAIHNASQRPQPDSLWRAMAARTAEKQAPVSTGAPLARDLIVDVAVIGAGYSGLAAAYALQKRGVDCAVFDANPVGWGASGRNGGVVSSKFRLSFPQIDKLYGLDTAKRMHRLAHEGVRVVESFVDE
;
A
#
# COMPACT_ATOMS: atom_id res chain seq x y z
N MET A 1 -7.80 -30.41 15.59
CA MET A 1 -6.87 -30.67 14.48
C MET A 1 -6.31 -29.32 14.06
N LEU A 2 -5.12 -28.94 14.51
CA LEU A 2 -4.49 -27.66 14.19
C LEU A 2 -4.04 -27.71 12.72
N ALA A 3 -4.43 -26.69 11.94
CA ALA A 3 -3.95 -26.51 10.58
C ALA A 3 -2.41 -26.41 10.57
N PRO A 4 -1.72 -26.98 9.59
CA PRO A 4 -0.27 -26.86 9.51
C PRO A 4 0.12 -25.38 9.40
N ALA A 5 1.12 -24.99 10.19
CA ALA A 5 1.68 -23.65 10.16
C ALA A 5 2.02 -23.27 8.70
N ILE A 6 1.41 -22.23 8.20
CA ILE A 6 1.74 -21.67 6.88
C ILE A 6 3.21 -21.27 6.96
N HIS A 7 4.05 -21.97 6.21
CA HIS A 7 5.48 -21.68 6.15
C HIS A 7 5.67 -20.26 5.63
N ASN A 8 6.12 -19.39 6.52
CA ASN A 8 6.26 -17.97 6.23
C ASN A 8 7.40 -17.76 5.23
N ALA A 9 7.06 -17.59 3.95
CA ALA A 9 8.00 -17.27 2.87
C ALA A 9 8.76 -15.93 3.12
N SER A 10 8.34 -15.15 4.11
CA SER A 10 8.94 -13.87 4.48
C SER A 10 10.23 -13.99 5.30
N GLN A 11 10.65 -15.20 5.72
CA GLN A 11 11.87 -15.39 6.52
C GLN A 11 13.17 -15.42 5.69
N ARG A 12 13.11 -15.30 4.38
CA ARG A 12 14.35 -15.16 3.60
C ARG A 12 14.90 -13.75 3.78
N PRO A 13 16.20 -13.61 4.14
CA PRO A 13 16.82 -12.30 4.20
C PRO A 13 16.70 -11.63 2.81
N GLN A 14 15.95 -10.56 2.77
CA GLN A 14 15.76 -9.76 1.56
C GLN A 14 16.75 -8.60 1.60
N PRO A 15 17.43 -8.29 0.52
CA PRO A 15 18.28 -7.11 0.46
C PRO A 15 17.44 -5.86 0.74
N ASP A 16 18.04 -4.86 1.38
CA ASP A 16 17.38 -3.59 1.60
C ASP A 16 16.97 -2.95 0.27
N SER A 17 15.75 -2.42 0.22
CA SER A 17 15.32 -1.68 -0.96
C SER A 17 15.96 -0.30 -0.98
N LEU A 18 16.14 0.26 -2.19
CA LEU A 18 16.61 1.63 -2.37
C LEU A 18 15.77 2.63 -1.54
N TRP A 19 14.45 2.46 -1.54
CA TRP A 19 13.52 3.35 -0.83
C TRP A 19 13.71 3.29 0.68
N ARG A 20 13.92 2.09 1.26
CA ARG A 20 14.22 1.95 2.68
C ARG A 20 15.55 2.58 3.05
N ALA A 21 16.58 2.36 2.24
CA ALA A 21 17.89 2.97 2.45
C ALA A 21 17.82 4.50 2.36
N MET A 22 17.03 5.05 1.43
CA MET A 22 16.80 6.48 1.33
C MET A 22 15.99 7.02 2.51
N ALA A 23 14.90 6.35 2.90
CA ALA A 23 14.07 6.74 4.03
C ALA A 23 14.88 6.76 5.34
N ALA A 24 15.75 5.77 5.57
CA ALA A 24 16.63 5.74 6.74
C ALA A 24 17.57 6.95 6.79
N ARG A 25 18.10 7.41 5.64
CA ARG A 25 18.93 8.62 5.54
C ARG A 25 18.15 9.91 5.82
N THR A 26 16.86 9.93 5.48
CA THR A 26 15.97 11.08 5.71
C THR A 26 15.43 11.08 7.13
N ALA A 27 15.22 9.92 7.74
CA ALA A 27 14.74 9.75 9.11
C ALA A 27 15.72 10.31 10.17
N GLU A 28 17.00 10.50 9.84
CA GLU A 28 17.93 11.26 10.68
C GLU A 28 17.49 12.74 10.85
N LYS A 29 16.62 13.23 9.98
CA LYS A 29 16.06 14.61 9.99
C LYS A 29 14.56 14.67 10.29
N GLN A 30 13.86 13.56 10.32
CA GLN A 30 12.43 13.46 10.58
C GLN A 30 12.19 12.37 11.66
N ALA A 31 11.08 12.48 12.38
CA ALA A 31 10.73 11.46 13.36
C ALA A 31 10.75 10.05 12.70
N PRO A 32 11.36 9.06 13.36
CA PRO A 32 11.45 7.72 12.80
C PRO A 32 10.04 7.22 12.51
N VAL A 33 9.82 6.72 11.29
CA VAL A 33 8.60 5.97 10.98
C VAL A 33 8.54 4.81 11.96
N SER A 34 7.61 4.88 12.90
CA SER A 34 7.44 3.84 13.92
C SER A 34 7.21 2.51 13.21
N THR A 35 8.19 1.63 13.27
CA THR A 35 7.95 0.22 13.04
C THR A 35 7.11 -0.21 14.24
N GLY A 36 5.81 -0.42 14.02
CA GLY A 36 4.86 -0.75 15.09
C GLY A 36 5.43 -1.82 16.02
N ALA A 37 5.15 -1.70 17.31
CA ALA A 37 5.49 -2.75 18.27
C ALA A 37 4.67 -4.02 17.93
N PRO A 38 5.19 -5.21 18.22
CA PRO A 38 4.39 -6.44 18.14
C PRO A 38 3.09 -6.28 18.93
N LEU A 39 1.99 -6.82 18.39
CA LEU A 39 0.71 -6.83 19.09
C LEU A 39 0.85 -7.63 20.39
N ALA A 40 0.83 -6.93 21.51
CA ALA A 40 1.04 -7.50 22.84
C ALA A 40 -0.26 -7.74 23.63
N ARG A 41 -1.40 -7.35 23.07
CA ARG A 41 -2.72 -7.44 23.71
C ARG A 41 -3.82 -7.51 22.67
N ASP A 42 -4.99 -7.99 23.07
CA ASP A 42 -6.20 -7.90 22.24
C ASP A 42 -6.53 -6.44 21.94
N LEU A 43 -6.92 -6.17 20.72
CA LEU A 43 -7.32 -4.87 20.23
C LEU A 43 -8.72 -4.96 19.64
N ILE A 44 -9.59 -4.06 20.03
CA ILE A 44 -10.93 -3.92 19.46
C ILE A 44 -10.92 -2.68 18.60
N VAL A 45 -11.24 -2.83 17.34
CA VAL A 45 -11.33 -1.77 16.33
C VAL A 45 -12.49 -2.07 15.39
N ASP A 46 -13.02 -1.05 14.72
CA ASP A 46 -14.09 -1.24 13.73
C ASP A 46 -13.58 -2.00 12.50
N VAL A 47 -12.35 -1.70 12.07
CA VAL A 47 -11.73 -2.31 10.90
C VAL A 47 -10.28 -2.71 11.16
N ALA A 48 -9.95 -3.97 10.96
CA ALA A 48 -8.58 -4.47 10.94
C ALA A 48 -8.07 -4.58 9.49
N VAL A 49 -7.03 -3.84 9.15
CA VAL A 49 -6.39 -3.88 7.83
C VAL A 49 -5.16 -4.77 7.91
N ILE A 50 -5.12 -5.82 7.11
CA ILE A 50 -4.00 -6.75 7.06
C ILE A 50 -3.09 -6.42 5.87
N GLY A 51 -1.88 -5.99 6.17
CA GLY A 51 -0.85 -5.58 5.22
C GLY A 51 -0.64 -4.06 5.18
N ALA A 52 0.60 -3.63 5.45
CA ALA A 52 1.04 -2.23 5.44
C ALA A 52 1.75 -1.86 4.12
N GLY A 53 1.22 -2.32 3.00
CA GLY A 53 1.58 -1.86 1.66
C GLY A 53 0.71 -0.69 1.20
N TYR A 54 0.85 -0.25 -0.05
CA TYR A 54 0.07 0.88 -0.61
C TYR A 54 -1.43 0.73 -0.40
N SER A 55 -1.99 -0.43 -0.71
CA SER A 55 -3.45 -0.65 -0.62
C SER A 55 -3.94 -0.58 0.83
N GLY A 56 -3.23 -1.23 1.76
CA GLY A 56 -3.63 -1.24 3.17
C GLY A 56 -3.49 0.14 3.81
N LEU A 57 -2.40 0.84 3.54
CA LEU A 57 -2.20 2.20 4.06
C LEU A 57 -3.21 3.19 3.48
N ALA A 58 -3.49 3.13 2.18
CA ALA A 58 -4.50 3.98 1.54
C ALA A 58 -5.91 3.70 2.09
N ALA A 59 -6.25 2.44 2.34
CA ALA A 59 -7.52 2.06 2.95
C ALA A 59 -7.62 2.58 4.37
N ALA A 60 -6.60 2.38 5.21
CA ALA A 60 -6.57 2.86 6.58
C ALA A 60 -6.67 4.40 6.65
N TYR A 61 -5.93 5.10 5.81
CA TYR A 61 -6.01 6.55 5.69
C TYR A 61 -7.42 7.02 5.33
N ALA A 62 -8.04 6.40 4.33
CA ALA A 62 -9.40 6.74 3.91
C ALA A 62 -10.46 6.46 4.99
N LEU A 63 -10.26 5.42 5.80
CA LEU A 63 -11.11 5.09 6.95
C LEU A 63 -10.92 6.14 8.06
N GLN A 64 -9.69 6.46 8.41
CA GLN A 64 -9.36 7.46 9.42
C GLN A 64 -9.93 8.84 9.07
N LYS A 65 -9.83 9.27 7.82
CA LYS A 65 -10.45 10.53 7.33
C LYS A 65 -11.98 10.54 7.48
N ARG A 66 -12.60 9.38 7.61
CA ARG A 66 -14.06 9.21 7.86
C ARG A 66 -14.40 9.00 9.34
N GLY A 67 -13.43 9.07 10.24
CA GLY A 67 -13.61 8.86 11.66
C GLY A 67 -13.82 7.40 12.07
N VAL A 68 -13.46 6.44 11.19
CA VAL A 68 -13.56 5.01 11.50
C VAL A 68 -12.32 4.59 12.29
N ASP A 69 -12.53 3.94 13.43
CA ASP A 69 -11.44 3.38 14.21
C ASP A 69 -10.83 2.16 13.48
N CYS A 70 -9.57 2.27 13.09
CA CYS A 70 -8.92 1.21 12.34
C CYS A 70 -7.48 0.98 12.79
N ALA A 71 -7.02 -0.27 12.68
CA ALA A 71 -5.64 -0.66 12.92
C ALA A 71 -5.06 -1.40 11.72
N VAL A 72 -3.79 -1.13 11.42
CA VAL A 72 -3.05 -1.82 10.36
C VAL A 72 -2.08 -2.80 10.98
N PHE A 73 -2.13 -4.04 10.52
CA PHE A 73 -1.25 -5.12 10.95
C PHE A 73 -0.42 -5.61 9.79
N ASP A 74 0.88 -5.79 10.02
CA ASP A 74 1.79 -6.42 9.06
C ASP A 74 2.78 -7.30 9.80
N ALA A 75 3.19 -8.40 9.18
CA ALA A 75 4.21 -9.28 9.73
C ALA A 75 5.64 -8.69 9.60
N ASN A 76 5.79 -7.62 8.83
CA ASN A 76 7.05 -6.98 8.50
C ASN A 76 6.92 -5.45 8.65
N PRO A 77 8.02 -4.70 8.59
CA PRO A 77 7.97 -3.25 8.55
C PRO A 77 7.12 -2.71 7.40
N VAL A 78 6.55 -1.52 7.59
CA VAL A 78 5.73 -0.83 6.57
C VAL A 78 6.46 -0.79 5.21
N GLY A 79 5.73 -1.14 4.16
CA GLY A 79 6.25 -1.14 2.80
C GLY A 79 7.31 -2.21 2.51
N TRP A 80 7.50 -3.20 3.38
CA TRP A 80 8.52 -4.24 3.22
C TRP A 80 8.36 -5.05 1.91
N GLY A 81 7.14 -5.29 1.49
CA GLY A 81 6.82 -6.05 0.28
C GLY A 81 7.04 -5.25 -1.02
N ALA A 82 6.21 -5.52 -2.01
CA ALA A 82 6.27 -4.91 -3.35
C ALA A 82 6.17 -3.37 -3.31
N SER A 83 5.44 -2.82 -2.36
CA SER A 83 5.25 -1.36 -2.20
C SER A 83 6.55 -0.61 -1.93
N GLY A 84 7.50 -1.21 -1.23
CA GLY A 84 8.82 -0.62 -1.01
C GLY A 84 9.90 -1.11 -1.98
N ARG A 85 9.54 -1.83 -3.06
CA ARG A 85 10.48 -2.45 -4.00
C ARG A 85 10.11 -2.20 -5.46
N ASN A 86 9.21 -1.26 -5.72
CA ASN A 86 8.81 -0.87 -7.07
C ASN A 86 9.73 0.23 -7.64
N GLY A 87 9.51 0.61 -8.89
CA GLY A 87 10.29 1.65 -9.57
C GLY A 87 9.96 3.09 -9.17
N GLY A 88 8.97 3.31 -8.28
CA GLY A 88 8.55 4.63 -7.83
C GLY A 88 7.87 5.51 -8.89
N VAL A 89 7.40 4.91 -9.98
CA VAL A 89 6.73 5.64 -11.06
C VAL A 89 5.23 5.73 -10.79
N VAL A 90 4.71 6.94 -10.67
CA VAL A 90 3.27 7.22 -10.62
C VAL A 90 2.78 7.47 -12.04
N SER A 91 1.78 6.70 -12.49
CA SER A 91 1.30 6.78 -13.87
C SER A 91 -0.18 6.40 -13.96
N SER A 92 -0.92 7.12 -14.82
CA SER A 92 -2.31 6.80 -15.18
C SER A 92 -2.43 5.72 -16.27
N LYS A 93 -1.34 5.03 -16.61
CA LYS A 93 -1.32 4.05 -17.70
C LYS A 93 -1.67 2.64 -17.19
N PHE A 94 -2.54 1.96 -17.91
CA PHE A 94 -2.72 0.52 -17.80
C PHE A 94 -1.75 -0.22 -18.73
N ARG A 95 -1.60 -1.52 -18.49
CA ARG A 95 -0.85 -2.40 -19.40
C ARG A 95 -1.46 -2.44 -20.80
N LEU A 96 -2.80 -2.40 -20.88
CA LEU A 96 -3.54 -2.31 -22.12
C LEU A 96 -3.74 -0.85 -22.51
N SER A 97 -3.60 -0.54 -23.79
CA SER A 97 -3.94 0.78 -24.33
C SER A 97 -5.45 1.02 -24.31
N PHE A 98 -5.88 2.28 -24.34
CA PHE A 98 -7.30 2.64 -24.38
C PHE A 98 -8.08 1.92 -25.51
N PRO A 99 -7.59 1.86 -26.77
CA PRO A 99 -8.28 1.10 -27.83
C PRO A 99 -8.36 -0.42 -27.56
N GLN A 100 -7.37 -0.99 -26.88
CA GLN A 100 -7.42 -2.41 -26.51
C GLN A 100 -8.47 -2.66 -25.43
N ILE A 101 -8.59 -1.78 -24.45
CA ILE A 101 -9.61 -1.86 -23.39
C ILE A 101 -11.00 -1.68 -24.02
N ASP A 102 -11.17 -0.70 -24.92
CA ASP A 102 -12.43 -0.47 -25.64
C ASP A 102 -12.86 -1.72 -26.43
N LYS A 103 -11.94 -2.30 -27.18
CA LYS A 103 -12.22 -3.53 -27.98
C LYS A 103 -12.62 -4.71 -27.08
N LEU A 104 -12.03 -4.86 -25.90
CA LEU A 104 -12.27 -6.01 -25.00
C LEU A 104 -13.48 -5.82 -24.10
N TYR A 105 -13.74 -4.60 -23.65
CA TYR A 105 -14.71 -4.32 -22.58
C TYR A 105 -15.71 -3.22 -22.91
N GLY A 106 -15.61 -2.63 -24.09
CA GLY A 106 -16.48 -1.56 -24.58
C GLY A 106 -16.06 -0.16 -24.11
N LEU A 107 -16.51 0.84 -24.88
CA LEU A 107 -16.11 2.24 -24.73
C LEU A 107 -16.40 2.83 -23.34
N ASP A 108 -17.55 2.50 -22.76
CA ASP A 108 -17.93 3.00 -21.43
C ASP A 108 -17.00 2.48 -20.33
N THR A 109 -16.61 1.21 -20.42
CA THR A 109 -15.63 0.62 -19.51
C THR A 109 -14.26 1.26 -19.70
N ALA A 110 -13.82 1.45 -20.93
CA ALA A 110 -12.54 2.10 -21.23
C ALA A 110 -12.48 3.52 -20.67
N LYS A 111 -13.55 4.31 -20.84
CA LYS A 111 -13.66 5.66 -20.27
C LYS A 111 -13.64 5.67 -18.75
N ARG A 112 -14.34 4.72 -18.08
CA ARG A 112 -14.35 4.62 -16.61
C ARG A 112 -12.98 4.24 -16.07
N MET A 113 -12.33 3.25 -16.67
CA MET A 113 -10.99 2.84 -16.29
C MET A 113 -9.99 3.99 -16.45
N HIS A 114 -10.04 4.70 -17.57
CA HIS A 114 -9.15 5.84 -17.80
C HIS A 114 -9.33 6.95 -16.76
N ARG A 115 -10.58 7.31 -16.43
CA ARG A 115 -10.86 8.28 -15.35
C ARG A 115 -10.31 7.80 -13.99
N LEU A 116 -10.58 6.56 -13.63
CA LEU A 116 -10.09 5.98 -12.37
C LEU A 116 -8.55 6.03 -12.26
N ALA A 117 -7.85 5.74 -13.35
CA ALA A 117 -6.39 5.81 -13.36
C ALA A 117 -5.87 7.25 -13.15
N HIS A 118 -6.52 8.25 -13.74
CA HIS A 118 -6.17 9.66 -13.52
C HIS A 118 -6.52 10.13 -12.10
N GLU A 119 -7.65 9.67 -11.53
CA GLU A 119 -8.00 9.93 -10.14
C GLU A 119 -6.96 9.33 -9.18
N GLY A 120 -6.48 8.12 -9.46
CA GLY A 120 -5.42 7.50 -8.68
C GLY A 120 -4.13 8.33 -8.63
N VAL A 121 -3.74 8.94 -9.75
CA VAL A 121 -2.59 9.86 -9.78
C VAL A 121 -2.84 11.07 -8.88
N ARG A 122 -4.01 11.71 -8.99
CA ARG A 122 -4.38 12.87 -8.17
C ARG A 122 -4.40 12.55 -6.67
N VAL A 123 -4.84 11.35 -6.30
CA VAL A 123 -4.80 10.90 -4.90
C VAL A 123 -3.37 10.81 -4.40
N VAL A 124 -2.43 10.29 -5.21
CA VAL A 124 -1.02 10.26 -4.83
C VAL A 124 -0.44 11.68 -4.71
N GLU A 125 -0.77 12.57 -5.66
CA GLU A 125 -0.38 13.98 -5.58
C GLU A 125 -0.87 14.63 -4.28
N SER A 126 -2.13 14.38 -3.88
CA SER A 126 -2.66 14.93 -2.62
C SER A 126 -1.95 14.44 -1.37
N PHE A 127 -1.38 13.22 -1.38
CA PHE A 127 -0.57 12.74 -0.25
C PHE A 127 0.81 13.41 -0.17
N VAL A 128 1.32 13.93 -1.29
CA VAL A 128 2.60 14.65 -1.31
C VAL A 128 2.43 16.09 -0.82
N ASP A 129 1.25 16.67 -0.99
CA ASP A 129 0.93 18.05 -0.62
C ASP A 129 0.48 18.20 0.84
N GLU A 130 0.18 17.10 1.55
CA GLU A 130 -0.14 17.08 3.00
C GLU A 130 1.12 16.98 3.87
#